data_9edd16c5b7b5dc66b6f007b23e02ba3e
#
_entry.id   9edd16c5b7b5dc66b6f007b23e02ba3e
#
_cell.length_a   1.000
_cell.length_b   1.000
_cell.length_c   1.000
_cell.angle_alpha   90.00
_cell.angle_beta   90.00
_cell.angle_gamma   90.00
#
_symmetry.space_group_name_H-M   'P 1'
#
loop_
_entity.id
_entity.type
_entity.pdbx_description
1 polymer ?
#
loop_
_entity_poly.entity_id
_entity_poly.type
_entity_poly.pdbx_seq_one_letter_code
_entity_poly.pdbx_strand_id
1 'polypeptide(L)'
;MNLLENVTVTAKANIYFDGKCVSHTLLCADGSRKSVGVIFPSSLTFNTGAPETMEIVGGRCRVRLPGSTEWRDVAAGERFDVAANAAFDIETSETVDYICHFG
;
A
#
# COMPACT_ATOMS: atom_id res chain seq x y z
N MET A 1 -11.95 2.36 -13.21
CA MET A 1 -11.31 1.17 -12.62
C MET A 1 -9.83 1.17 -12.95
N ASN A 2 -9.01 0.91 -11.95
CA ASN A 2 -7.56 0.86 -12.15
C ASN A 2 -7.15 -0.51 -12.66
N LEU A 3 -6.53 -0.55 -13.84
CA LEU A 3 -6.06 -1.79 -14.43
C LEU A 3 -4.54 -1.76 -14.54
N LEU A 4 -3.91 -2.88 -14.20
CA LEU A 4 -2.49 -3.08 -14.41
C LEU A 4 -2.33 -4.15 -15.48
N GLU A 5 -1.78 -3.78 -16.63
CA GLU A 5 -1.63 -4.68 -17.77
C GLU A 5 -0.19 -5.11 -17.94
N ASN A 6 -0.01 -6.27 -18.61
CA ASN A 6 1.31 -6.81 -18.93
C ASN A 6 2.19 -6.99 -17.69
N VAL A 7 1.60 -7.55 -16.63
CA VAL A 7 2.30 -7.82 -15.38
C VAL A 7 2.37 -9.32 -15.11
N THR A 8 3.44 -9.73 -14.45
CA THR A 8 3.58 -11.09 -13.93
C THR A 8 3.21 -11.06 -12.45
N VAL A 9 2.32 -11.94 -12.03
CA VAL A 9 1.82 -12.00 -10.66
C VAL A 9 2.46 -13.17 -9.92
N THR A 10 3.02 -12.90 -8.74
CA THR A 10 3.41 -13.97 -7.83
C THR A 10 2.15 -14.50 -7.17
N ALA A 11 1.81 -15.75 -7.46
CA ALA A 11 0.53 -16.33 -7.03
C ALA A 11 0.43 -16.48 -5.51
N LYS A 12 1.55 -16.73 -4.83
CA LYS A 12 1.54 -16.83 -3.37
C LYS A 12 1.43 -15.44 -2.74
N ALA A 13 0.42 -15.27 -1.90
CA ALA A 13 0.17 -13.99 -1.24
C ALA A 13 1.23 -13.68 -0.17
N ASN A 14 1.49 -12.38 0.01
CA ASN A 14 2.21 -11.86 1.17
C ASN A 14 1.18 -11.54 2.23
N ILE A 15 1.31 -12.15 3.41
CA ILE A 15 0.34 -11.99 4.49
C ILE A 15 1.05 -11.29 5.65
N TYR A 16 0.51 -10.14 6.07
CA TYR A 16 1.06 -9.33 7.14
C TYR A 16 0.03 -9.13 8.24
N PHE A 17 0.50 -8.91 9.46
CA PHE A 17 -0.34 -8.57 10.63
C PHE A 17 -1.50 -9.56 10.82
N ASP A 18 -1.17 -10.86 10.79
CA ASP A 18 -2.15 -11.94 10.98
C ASP A 18 -3.33 -11.87 10.02
N GLY A 19 -3.06 -11.48 8.76
CA GLY A 19 -4.07 -11.45 7.71
C GLY A 19 -4.78 -10.11 7.55
N LYS A 20 -4.40 -9.09 8.30
CA LYS A 20 -5.02 -7.76 8.18
C LYS A 20 -4.55 -7.00 6.95
N CYS A 21 -3.44 -7.42 6.38
CA CYS A 21 -2.96 -6.91 5.09
C CYS A 21 -2.51 -8.09 4.24
N VAL A 22 -3.04 -8.19 3.03
CA VAL A 22 -2.71 -9.27 2.09
C VAL A 22 -2.40 -8.65 0.75
N SER A 23 -1.26 -9.01 0.15
CA SER A 23 -0.88 -8.48 -1.16
C SER A 23 -0.26 -9.56 -2.03
N HIS A 24 -0.20 -9.29 -3.34
CA HIS A 24 0.53 -10.08 -4.30
C HIS A 24 1.57 -9.19 -4.98
N THR A 25 2.77 -9.72 -5.11
CA THR A 25 3.87 -9.01 -5.79
C THR A 25 3.68 -9.12 -7.30
N LEU A 26 3.88 -8.00 -7.99
CA LEU A 26 3.80 -7.90 -9.44
C LEU A 26 5.16 -7.50 -10.01
N LEU A 27 5.52 -8.11 -11.15
CA LEU A 27 6.65 -7.68 -11.95
C LEU A 27 6.09 -7.06 -13.22
N CYS A 28 6.43 -5.81 -13.47
CA CYS A 28 5.95 -5.08 -14.63
C CYS A 28 6.86 -5.32 -15.85
N ALA A 29 6.33 -5.05 -17.06
CA ALA A 29 7.05 -5.27 -18.30
C ALA A 29 8.35 -4.46 -18.40
N ASP A 30 8.40 -3.29 -17.75
CA ASP A 30 9.59 -2.43 -17.72
C ASP A 30 10.62 -2.84 -16.65
N GLY A 31 10.38 -3.94 -15.94
CA GLY A 31 11.26 -4.43 -14.89
C GLY A 31 10.97 -3.83 -13.51
N SER A 32 10.06 -2.88 -13.42
CA SER A 32 9.68 -2.31 -12.11
C SER A 32 8.81 -3.31 -11.33
N ARG A 33 8.82 -3.15 -10.01
CA ARG A 33 8.06 -4.00 -9.11
C ARG A 33 6.97 -3.19 -8.43
N LYS A 34 5.80 -3.82 -8.28
CA LYS A 34 4.67 -3.27 -7.55
C LYS A 34 4.05 -4.36 -6.69
N SER A 35 3.13 -3.98 -5.83
CA SER A 35 2.24 -4.95 -5.21
C SER A 35 0.82 -4.41 -5.25
N VAL A 36 -0.14 -5.33 -5.29
CA VAL A 36 -1.57 -4.99 -5.17
C VAL A 36 -2.11 -5.76 -3.98
N GLY A 37 -2.96 -5.11 -3.20
CA GLY A 37 -3.46 -5.77 -2.02
C GLY A 37 -4.63 -5.08 -1.39
N VAL A 38 -4.99 -5.61 -0.23
CA VAL A 38 -6.06 -5.09 0.59
C VAL A 38 -5.57 -4.93 2.02
N ILE A 39 -6.10 -3.92 2.69
CA ILE A 39 -5.93 -3.71 4.13
C ILE A 39 -7.33 -3.77 4.72
N PHE A 40 -7.54 -4.71 5.64
CA PHE A 40 -8.79 -4.85 6.35
C PHE A 40 -8.88 -3.85 7.51
N PRO A 41 -10.08 -3.59 8.06
CA PRO A 41 -10.23 -2.64 9.16
C PRO A 41 -9.25 -2.90 10.29
N SER A 42 -8.38 -1.93 10.55
CA SER A 42 -7.27 -2.08 11.51
C SER A 42 -6.48 -0.78 11.65
N SER A 43 -5.51 -0.81 12.56
CA SER A 43 -4.52 0.23 12.76
C SER A 43 -3.15 -0.45 12.70
N LEU A 44 -2.36 -0.11 11.68
CA LEU A 44 -1.12 -0.82 11.38
C LEU A 44 0.04 0.17 11.22
N THR A 45 1.26 -0.31 11.53
CA THR A 45 2.49 0.43 11.27
C THR A 45 3.33 -0.37 10.28
N PHE A 46 3.64 0.26 9.14
CA PHE A 46 4.46 -0.33 8.10
C PHE A 46 5.85 0.28 8.10
N ASN A 47 6.84 -0.53 7.76
CA ASN A 47 8.22 -0.10 7.57
C ASN A 47 8.59 -0.25 6.10
N THR A 48 9.27 0.78 5.55
CA THR A 48 9.75 0.74 4.17
C THR A 48 11.22 0.33 4.13
N GLY A 49 11.60 -0.38 3.07
CA GLY A 49 13.00 -0.57 2.69
C GLY A 49 13.33 0.44 1.60
N ALA A 50 12.88 0.21 0.38
CA ALA A 50 12.93 1.18 -0.71
C ALA A 50 11.85 2.25 -0.52
N PRO A 51 11.97 3.42 -1.18
CA PRO A 51 10.89 4.39 -1.21
C PRO A 51 9.63 3.77 -1.82
N GLU A 52 8.46 4.18 -1.34
CA GLU A 52 7.19 3.66 -1.83
C GLU A 52 6.23 4.79 -2.16
N THR A 53 5.43 4.58 -3.20
CA THR A 53 4.25 5.39 -3.45
C THR A 53 3.04 4.50 -3.27
N MET A 54 2.18 4.83 -2.31
CA MET A 54 0.94 4.11 -2.04
C MET A 54 -0.20 4.81 -2.77
N GLU A 55 -0.87 4.07 -3.63
CA GLU A 55 -2.03 4.56 -4.37
C GLU A 55 -3.27 3.85 -3.82
N ILE A 56 -4.24 4.61 -3.34
CA ILE A 56 -5.49 4.05 -2.84
C ILE A 56 -6.47 3.91 -4.01
N VAL A 57 -6.95 2.69 -4.20
CA VAL A 57 -7.79 2.33 -5.33
C VAL A 57 -9.25 2.19 -4.92
N GLY A 58 -9.48 1.74 -3.70
CA GLY A 58 -10.82 1.60 -3.14
C GLY A 58 -10.80 1.88 -1.65
N GLY A 59 -11.92 2.38 -1.14
CA GLY A 59 -12.07 2.69 0.28
C GLY A 59 -11.43 4.00 0.68
N ARG A 60 -11.31 4.20 1.98
CA ARG A 60 -10.76 5.40 2.60
C ARG A 60 -9.97 5.01 3.85
N CYS A 61 -8.86 5.67 4.07
CA CYS A 61 -8.04 5.48 5.26
C CYS A 61 -7.50 6.82 5.73
N ARG A 62 -6.78 6.79 6.84
CA ARG A 62 -5.96 7.92 7.24
C ARG A 62 -4.54 7.42 7.52
N VAL A 63 -3.57 8.26 7.23
CA VAL A 63 -2.17 7.92 7.37
C VAL A 63 -1.44 8.98 8.20
N ARG A 64 -0.44 8.53 8.93
CA ARG A 64 0.49 9.43 9.63
C ARG A 64 1.87 9.13 9.07
N LEU A 65 2.42 10.10 8.34
CA LEU A 65 3.68 9.94 7.63
C LEU A 65 4.87 10.02 8.57
N PRO A 66 6.04 9.50 8.15
CA PRO A 66 7.25 9.54 8.99
C PRO A 66 7.57 10.94 9.47
N GLY A 67 7.81 11.08 10.76
CA GLY A 67 8.16 12.36 11.38
C GLY A 67 6.97 13.30 11.61
N SER A 68 5.77 12.92 11.18
CA SER A 68 4.57 13.73 11.39
C SER A 68 3.78 13.22 12.58
N THR A 69 3.14 14.14 13.31
CA THR A 69 2.20 13.82 14.38
C THR A 69 0.76 13.95 13.91
N GLU A 70 0.55 14.43 12.68
CA GLU A 70 -0.77 14.68 12.13
C GLU A 70 -1.24 13.54 11.23
N TRP A 71 -2.52 13.23 11.32
CA TRP A 71 -3.17 12.27 10.45
C TRP A 71 -3.70 12.97 9.20
N ARG A 72 -3.56 12.30 8.06
CA ARG A 72 -4.04 12.78 6.77
C ARG A 72 -5.03 11.77 6.21
N ASP A 73 -6.21 12.26 5.79
CA ASP A 73 -7.19 11.42 5.12
C ASP A 73 -6.77 11.16 3.68
N VAL A 74 -6.88 9.90 3.25
CA VAL A 74 -6.56 9.48 1.89
C VAL A 74 -7.71 8.59 1.39
N ALA A 75 -8.29 8.97 0.27
CA ALA A 75 -9.40 8.25 -0.34
C ALA A 75 -9.01 7.67 -1.70
N ALA A 76 -9.88 6.84 -2.26
CA ALA A 76 -9.68 6.26 -3.59
C ALA A 76 -9.36 7.35 -4.61
N GLY A 77 -8.35 7.10 -5.44
CA GLY A 77 -7.83 8.04 -6.42
C GLY A 77 -6.69 8.92 -5.93
N GLU A 78 -6.41 8.88 -4.64
CA GLU A 78 -5.31 9.65 -4.05
C GLU A 78 -4.12 8.76 -3.75
N ARG A 79 -2.94 9.36 -3.58
CA ARG A 79 -1.70 8.65 -3.29
C ARG A 79 -0.85 9.43 -2.30
N PHE A 80 0.08 8.73 -1.67
CA PHE A 80 1.07 9.36 -0.80
C PHE A 80 2.41 8.65 -0.95
N ASP A 81 3.50 9.41 -0.74
CA ASP A 81 4.86 8.92 -0.84
C ASP A 81 5.45 8.67 0.53
N VAL A 82 6.22 7.61 0.67
CA VAL A 82 6.96 7.28 1.89
C VAL A 82 8.43 7.09 1.55
N ALA A 83 9.30 7.76 2.30
CA ALA A 83 10.74 7.67 2.10
C ALA A 83 11.27 6.27 2.43
N ALA A 84 12.48 5.97 1.94
CA ALA A 84 13.17 4.73 2.27
C ALA A 84 13.48 4.64 3.76
N ASN A 85 13.51 3.40 4.28
CA ASN A 85 13.91 3.10 5.66
C ASN A 85 13.15 3.94 6.70
N ALA A 86 11.84 4.04 6.52
CA ALA A 86 10.98 4.85 7.36
C ALA A 86 9.76 4.05 7.80
N ALA A 87 9.05 4.56 8.79
CA ALA A 87 7.82 3.96 9.28
C ALA A 87 6.65 4.91 9.09
N PHE A 88 5.49 4.37 8.72
CA PHE A 88 4.25 5.16 8.67
C PHE A 88 3.11 4.36 9.25
N ASP A 89 2.10 5.06 9.76
CA ASP A 89 0.92 4.45 10.34
C ASP A 89 -0.25 4.60 9.38
N ILE A 90 -1.11 3.59 9.32
CA ILE A 90 -2.34 3.62 8.56
C ILE A 90 -3.47 3.07 9.41
N GLU A 91 -4.61 3.75 9.38
CA GLU A 91 -5.84 3.31 10.07
C GLU A 91 -6.99 3.32 9.09
N THR A 92 -7.82 2.30 9.18
CA THR A 92 -9.05 2.27 8.39
C THR A 92 -10.15 1.53 9.14
N SER A 93 -11.38 1.99 8.97
CA SER A 93 -12.58 1.33 9.48
C SER A 93 -13.29 0.51 8.39
N GLU A 94 -12.76 0.51 7.18
CA GLU A 94 -13.30 -0.25 6.04
C GLU A 94 -12.17 -0.91 5.28
N THR A 95 -12.51 -1.84 4.38
CA THR A 95 -11.49 -2.46 3.53
C THR A 95 -10.93 -1.45 2.54
N VAL A 96 -9.62 -1.39 2.44
CA VAL A 96 -8.90 -0.49 1.54
C VAL A 96 -8.17 -1.33 0.50
N ASP A 97 -8.38 -1.01 -0.78
CA ASP A 97 -7.63 -1.60 -1.89
C ASP A 97 -6.51 -0.64 -2.27
N TYR A 98 -5.32 -1.15 -2.54
CA TYR A 98 -4.17 -0.31 -2.83
C TYR A 98 -3.24 -0.92 -3.86
N ILE A 99 -2.47 -0.04 -4.51
CA ILE A 99 -1.31 -0.41 -5.31
C ILE A 99 -0.10 0.24 -4.63
N CYS A 100 0.92 -0.55 -4.35
CA CYS A 100 2.20 -0.03 -3.85
C CYS A 100 3.20 -0.03 -4.99
N HIS A 101 3.74 1.16 -5.29
CA HIS A 101 4.79 1.34 -6.29
C HIS A 101 6.13 1.43 -5.57
N PHE A 102 7.05 0.52 -5.88
CA PHE A 102 8.38 0.47 -5.26
C PHE A 102 9.41 1.24 -6.09
N GLY A 103 10.30 1.91 -5.41
CA GLY A 103 11.37 2.68 -6.04
C GLY A 103 11.00 4.12 -6.26
#